data_b8908a1a735872c3382cb44097aeffa0
#
_entry.id   b8908a1a735872c3382cb44097aeffa0
#
_cell.length_a   1.000
_cell.length_b   1.000
_cell.length_c   1.000
_cell.angle_alpha   90.00
_cell.angle_beta   90.00
_cell.angle_gamma   90.00
#
_symmetry.space_group_name_H-M   'P 1'
#
loop_
_entity.id
_entity.type
_entity.pdbx_description
1 polymer ?
#
loop_
_entity_poly.entity_id
_entity_poly.type
_entity_poly.pdbx_seq_one_letter_code
_entity_poly.pdbx_strand_id
1 'polypeptide(L)'
;NVDYTIFEGDGKAVAALQSGQIDIAFTGTSSSISSQLTDAPYKVIGVNAMLLTDDLVCQAAIKTKEDVKGKTIAISTFGGTSNAAALLSLKSLGYRASDAVITQVGGQSARLAALTGGSIDCAIVDSKLEEEMKAQGFNILVQLKTAGIEYGRSGMGALEEWLAANPNTALVALAAALEA
;
A
#
# COMPACT_ATOMS: atom_id res chain seq x y z
N ASN A 1 -22.20 -17.77 -0.45
CA ASN A 1 -21.18 -17.59 0.61
C ASN A 1 -19.90 -17.04 -0.01
N VAL A 2 -19.23 -16.17 0.71
CA VAL A 2 -17.91 -15.66 0.36
C VAL A 2 -17.00 -15.99 1.54
N ASP A 3 -15.93 -16.74 1.27
CA ASP A 3 -14.86 -16.96 2.23
C ASP A 3 -13.82 -15.89 2.00
N TYR A 4 -13.31 -15.25 3.07
CA TYR A 4 -12.30 -14.23 2.94
C TYR A 4 -11.09 -14.48 3.82
N THR A 5 -9.93 -14.06 3.32
CA THR A 5 -8.64 -14.14 4.02
C THR A 5 -7.96 -12.78 3.99
N ILE A 6 -7.38 -12.36 5.09
CA ILE A 6 -6.61 -11.12 5.20
C ILE A 6 -5.13 -11.44 5.00
N PHE A 7 -4.50 -10.74 4.05
CA PHE A 7 -3.07 -10.86 3.78
C PHE A 7 -2.31 -9.62 4.29
N GLU A 8 -1.13 -9.86 4.80
CA GLU A 8 -0.22 -8.77 5.23
C GLU A 8 0.55 -8.20 4.04
N GLY A 9 -0.12 -7.37 3.24
CA GLY A 9 0.43 -6.66 2.10
C GLY A 9 0.04 -7.23 0.75
N ASP A 10 -0.02 -6.34 -0.23
CA ASP A 10 -0.52 -6.61 -1.58
C ASP A 10 0.20 -7.75 -2.29
N GLY A 11 1.51 -7.87 -2.11
CA GLY A 11 2.31 -8.91 -2.77
C GLY A 11 1.89 -10.34 -2.37
N LYS A 12 1.52 -10.55 -1.09
CA LYS A 12 1.01 -11.86 -0.64
C LYS A 12 -0.37 -12.17 -1.23
N ALA A 13 -1.25 -11.17 -1.32
CA ALA A 13 -2.57 -11.33 -1.93
C ALA A 13 -2.46 -11.63 -3.44
N VAL A 14 -1.57 -10.95 -4.16
CA VAL A 14 -1.31 -11.22 -5.59
C VAL A 14 -0.74 -12.63 -5.78
N ALA A 15 0.20 -13.05 -4.94
CA ALA A 15 0.73 -14.41 -4.99
C ALA A 15 -0.36 -15.48 -4.73
N ALA A 16 -1.28 -15.21 -3.82
CA ALA A 16 -2.43 -16.09 -3.56
C ALA A 16 -3.39 -16.19 -4.75
N LEU A 17 -3.63 -15.07 -5.47
CA LEU A 17 -4.35 -15.08 -6.75
C LEU A 17 -3.62 -15.93 -7.79
N GLN A 18 -2.32 -15.72 -7.97
CA GLN A 18 -1.51 -16.40 -8.98
C GLN A 18 -1.41 -17.93 -8.73
N SER A 19 -1.46 -18.33 -7.46
CA SER A 19 -1.49 -19.75 -7.07
C SER A 19 -2.89 -20.40 -7.10
N GLY A 20 -3.94 -19.62 -7.38
CA GLY A 20 -5.32 -20.10 -7.35
C GLY A 20 -5.87 -20.33 -5.92
N GLN A 21 -5.20 -19.83 -4.90
CA GLN A 21 -5.67 -19.92 -3.51
C GLN A 21 -6.89 -19.05 -3.25
N ILE A 22 -7.00 -17.93 -3.96
CA ILE A 22 -8.14 -17.03 -3.96
C ILE A 22 -8.49 -16.62 -5.39
N ASP A 23 -9.74 -16.28 -5.62
CA ASP A 23 -10.27 -15.91 -6.94
C ASP A 23 -10.25 -14.38 -7.15
N ILE A 24 -10.53 -13.62 -6.11
CA ILE A 24 -10.65 -12.16 -6.14
C ILE A 24 -9.81 -11.58 -4.99
N ALA A 25 -9.14 -10.47 -5.23
CA ALA A 25 -8.43 -9.73 -4.19
C ALA A 25 -8.76 -8.24 -4.21
N PHE A 26 -8.75 -7.63 -3.02
CA PHE A 26 -8.66 -6.18 -2.86
C PHE A 26 -7.21 -5.83 -2.56
N THR A 27 -6.56 -5.13 -3.49
CA THR A 27 -5.16 -4.70 -3.36
C THR A 27 -4.98 -3.28 -3.86
N GLY A 28 -3.80 -2.72 -3.65
CA GLY A 28 -3.42 -1.47 -4.32
C GLY A 28 -3.35 -1.65 -5.83
N THR A 29 -3.82 -0.65 -6.58
CA THR A 29 -3.80 -0.70 -8.05
C THR A 29 -2.38 -0.79 -8.63
N SER A 30 -1.36 -0.32 -7.89
CA SER A 30 0.06 -0.51 -8.25
C SER A 30 0.45 -1.98 -8.40
N SER A 31 -0.18 -2.87 -7.63
CA SER A 31 0.08 -4.31 -7.71
C SER A 31 -0.37 -4.89 -9.05
N SER A 32 -1.46 -4.36 -9.62
CA SER A 32 -1.89 -4.74 -10.97
C SER A 32 -0.86 -4.32 -12.03
N ILE A 33 -0.30 -3.12 -11.92
CA ILE A 33 0.74 -2.66 -12.84
C ILE A 33 1.98 -3.55 -12.74
N SER A 34 2.41 -3.86 -11.52
CA SER A 34 3.57 -4.73 -11.29
C SER A 34 3.34 -6.15 -11.81
N SER A 35 2.12 -6.68 -11.68
CA SER A 35 1.78 -8.04 -12.14
C SER A 35 1.75 -8.18 -13.66
N GLN A 36 1.61 -7.07 -14.42
CA GLN A 36 1.70 -7.11 -15.89
C GLN A 36 3.07 -7.58 -16.41
N LEU A 37 4.08 -7.57 -15.53
CA LEU A 37 5.43 -8.09 -15.83
C LEU A 37 5.57 -9.58 -15.52
N THR A 38 4.49 -10.25 -15.13
CA THR A 38 4.44 -11.69 -14.80
C THR A 38 3.60 -12.45 -15.82
N ASP A 39 3.71 -13.77 -15.83
CA ASP A 39 2.95 -14.66 -16.72
C ASP A 39 1.46 -14.80 -16.32
N ALA A 40 1.08 -14.29 -15.15
CA ALA A 40 -0.29 -14.34 -14.65
C ALA A 40 -0.78 -12.92 -14.30
N PRO A 41 -1.18 -12.12 -15.32
CA PRO A 41 -1.56 -10.73 -15.13
C PRO A 41 -2.85 -10.61 -14.32
N TYR A 42 -2.78 -9.86 -13.24
CA TYR A 42 -3.90 -9.45 -12.42
C TYR A 42 -4.53 -8.18 -12.97
N LYS A 43 -5.85 -8.14 -13.11
CA LYS A 43 -6.60 -6.97 -13.57
C LYS A 43 -7.48 -6.39 -12.48
N VAL A 44 -7.41 -5.09 -12.28
CA VAL A 44 -8.36 -4.34 -11.45
C VAL A 44 -9.64 -4.12 -12.25
N ILE A 45 -10.78 -4.52 -11.68
CA ILE A 45 -12.11 -4.38 -12.28
C ILE A 45 -12.96 -3.31 -11.59
N GLY A 46 -12.54 -2.83 -10.43
CA GLY A 46 -13.19 -1.73 -9.73
C GLY A 46 -12.23 -1.07 -8.76
N VAL A 47 -12.34 0.24 -8.58
CA VAL A 47 -11.54 1.02 -7.63
C VAL A 47 -12.48 1.64 -6.60
N ASN A 48 -12.22 1.39 -5.31
CA ASN A 48 -13.03 1.89 -4.21
C ASN A 48 -12.36 3.04 -3.42
N ALA A 49 -11.08 3.32 -3.67
CA ALA A 49 -10.37 4.43 -3.04
C ALA A 49 -9.43 5.10 -4.05
N MET A 50 -9.69 6.39 -4.33
CA MET A 50 -8.99 7.19 -5.34
C MET A 50 -7.95 8.14 -4.75
N LEU A 51 -7.73 8.13 -3.43
CA LEU A 51 -6.74 8.97 -2.77
C LEU A 51 -5.81 8.12 -1.92
N LEU A 52 -4.54 8.46 -1.92
CA LEU A 52 -3.59 7.94 -0.95
C LEU A 52 -3.87 8.60 0.41
N THR A 53 -4.31 7.78 1.36
CA THR A 53 -4.53 8.18 2.75
C THR A 53 -3.41 7.64 3.63
N ASP A 54 -2.19 7.72 3.15
CA ASP A 54 -0.99 7.23 3.82
C ASP A 54 -0.08 8.41 4.14
N ASP A 55 0.59 8.34 5.28
CA ASP A 55 1.51 9.36 5.78
C ASP A 55 2.93 8.80 5.88
N LEU A 56 3.93 9.64 5.67
CA LEU A 56 5.31 9.35 6.04
C LEU A 56 5.50 9.77 7.50
N VAL A 57 5.49 8.79 8.37
CA VAL A 57 5.67 8.94 9.82
C VAL A 57 7.11 8.59 10.18
N CYS A 58 7.78 9.46 10.92
CA CYS A 58 9.20 9.34 11.24
C CYS A 58 9.46 9.47 12.74
N GLN A 59 10.63 9.02 13.18
CA GLN A 59 11.15 9.25 14.53
C GLN A 59 11.14 10.74 14.86
N ALA A 60 10.97 11.08 16.14
CA ALA A 60 10.88 12.46 16.62
C ALA A 60 12.09 13.35 16.25
N ALA A 61 13.25 12.76 16.02
CA ALA A 61 14.46 13.46 15.60
C ALA A 61 14.43 13.91 14.13
N ILE A 62 13.57 13.31 13.29
CA ILE A 62 13.44 13.59 11.86
C ILE A 62 12.31 14.62 11.68
N LYS A 63 12.66 15.90 11.59
CA LYS A 63 11.71 17.01 11.59
C LYS A 63 11.61 17.74 10.25
N THR A 64 12.65 17.66 9.46
CA THR A 64 12.76 18.38 8.20
C THR A 64 12.97 17.38 7.05
N LYS A 65 12.75 17.85 5.82
CA LYS A 65 12.99 17.03 4.65
C LYS A 65 14.47 16.60 4.54
N GLU A 66 15.39 17.45 4.99
CA GLU A 66 16.82 17.18 4.96
C GLU A 66 17.21 15.97 5.83
N ASP A 67 16.48 15.77 6.93
CA ASP A 67 16.73 14.68 7.89
C ASP A 67 16.39 13.29 7.31
N VAL A 68 15.57 13.23 6.24
CA VAL A 68 15.15 11.94 5.60
C VAL A 68 16.27 11.33 4.77
N LYS A 69 17.23 12.13 4.34
CA LYS A 69 18.27 11.66 3.44
C LYS A 69 19.12 10.56 4.09
N GLY A 70 19.22 9.42 3.40
CA GLY A 70 19.92 8.23 3.89
C GLY A 70 19.17 7.44 4.96
N LYS A 71 17.95 7.84 5.33
CA LYS A 71 17.14 7.18 6.36
C LYS A 71 16.40 5.97 5.82
N THR A 72 16.08 5.04 6.71
CA THR A 72 15.25 3.87 6.39
C THR A 72 13.77 4.23 6.38
N ILE A 73 13.06 3.84 5.31
CA ILE A 73 11.61 3.97 5.18
C ILE A 73 10.99 2.59 5.02
N ALA A 74 10.20 2.17 6.01
CA ALA A 74 9.54 0.87 5.99
C ALA A 74 8.27 0.87 5.15
N ILE A 75 8.16 -0.15 4.31
CA ILE A 75 6.99 -0.45 3.47
C ILE A 75 6.47 -1.87 3.71
N SER A 76 5.28 -2.21 3.20
CA SER A 76 4.76 -3.58 3.30
C SER A 76 5.46 -4.53 2.33
N THR A 77 5.40 -4.23 1.05
CA THR A 77 6.03 -4.99 -0.04
C THR A 77 6.43 -4.04 -1.16
N PHE A 78 7.49 -4.36 -1.87
CA PHE A 78 7.84 -3.65 -3.10
C PHE A 78 6.73 -3.82 -4.15
N GLY A 79 6.47 -2.78 -4.94
CA GLY A 79 5.40 -2.75 -5.93
C GLY A 79 3.99 -2.52 -5.37
N GLY A 80 3.77 -2.60 -4.06
CA GLY A 80 2.48 -2.35 -3.41
C GLY A 80 2.21 -0.87 -3.11
N THR A 81 1.02 -0.59 -2.54
CA THR A 81 0.55 0.77 -2.22
C THR A 81 1.52 1.54 -1.32
N SER A 82 2.02 0.90 -0.25
CA SER A 82 2.97 1.57 0.66
C SER A 82 4.31 1.89 -0.02
N ASN A 83 4.73 1.11 -1.01
CA ASN A 83 5.91 1.44 -1.82
C ASN A 83 5.64 2.68 -2.68
N ALA A 84 4.49 2.73 -3.35
CA ALA A 84 4.09 3.92 -4.11
C ALA A 84 3.99 5.16 -3.20
N ALA A 85 3.41 5.02 -2.01
CA ALA A 85 3.33 6.09 -1.02
C ALA A 85 4.71 6.59 -0.57
N ALA A 86 5.68 5.70 -0.33
CA ALA A 86 7.06 6.08 0.01
C ALA A 86 7.73 6.87 -1.12
N LEU A 87 7.59 6.40 -2.36
CA LEU A 87 8.16 7.06 -3.53
C LEU A 87 7.54 8.45 -3.76
N LEU A 88 6.22 8.57 -3.60
CA LEU A 88 5.50 9.84 -3.73
C LEU A 88 5.84 10.81 -2.59
N SER A 89 6.02 10.30 -1.37
CA SER A 89 6.49 11.10 -0.23
C SER A 89 7.89 11.66 -0.50
N LEU A 90 8.84 10.83 -0.94
CA LEU A 90 10.18 11.29 -1.32
C LEU A 90 10.12 12.33 -2.45
N LYS A 91 9.31 12.07 -3.48
CA LYS A 91 9.12 13.01 -4.60
C LYS A 91 8.56 14.35 -4.14
N SER A 92 7.57 14.36 -3.22
CA SER A 92 6.98 15.60 -2.68
C SER A 92 8.00 16.43 -1.88
N LEU A 93 8.98 15.77 -1.27
CA LEU A 93 10.11 16.41 -0.57
C LEU A 93 11.23 16.87 -1.53
N GLY A 94 11.13 16.56 -2.83
CA GLY A 94 12.13 16.87 -3.84
C GLY A 94 13.27 15.83 -3.94
N TYR A 95 13.05 14.61 -3.43
CA TYR A 95 14.03 13.53 -3.42
C TYR A 95 13.71 12.44 -4.44
N ARG A 96 14.72 11.64 -4.76
CA ARG A 96 14.61 10.40 -5.53
C ARG A 96 14.52 9.20 -4.58
N ALA A 97 14.10 8.06 -5.10
CA ALA A 97 14.10 6.81 -4.34
C ALA A 97 15.47 6.43 -3.76
N SER A 98 16.55 6.77 -4.46
CA SER A 98 17.94 6.52 -4.04
C SER A 98 18.42 7.40 -2.88
N ASP A 99 17.68 8.45 -2.51
CA ASP A 99 18.05 9.36 -1.43
C ASP A 99 17.67 8.82 -0.04
N ALA A 100 16.91 7.72 0.02
CA ALA A 100 16.55 7.01 1.25
C ALA A 100 16.68 5.50 1.06
N VAL A 101 16.67 4.74 2.15
CA VAL A 101 16.72 3.28 2.12
C VAL A 101 15.31 2.73 2.31
N ILE A 102 14.66 2.33 1.22
CA ILE A 102 13.34 1.71 1.30
C ILE A 102 13.52 0.25 1.69
N THR A 103 12.85 -0.19 2.77
CA THR A 103 12.96 -1.56 3.29
C THR A 103 11.59 -2.21 3.45
N GLN A 104 11.49 -3.48 3.06
CA GLN A 104 10.27 -4.26 3.23
C GLN A 104 10.23 -4.85 4.63
N VAL A 105 9.25 -4.45 5.43
CA VAL A 105 9.04 -4.92 6.81
C VAL A 105 7.78 -5.77 6.95
N GLY A 106 6.77 -5.54 6.09
CA GLY A 106 5.52 -6.28 6.13
C GLY A 106 4.30 -5.41 6.45
N GLY A 107 3.24 -6.01 7.01
CA GLY A 107 1.99 -5.35 7.33
C GLY A 107 2.13 -4.12 8.23
N GLN A 108 1.05 -3.33 8.36
CA GLN A 108 1.10 -2.08 9.13
C GLN A 108 1.55 -2.29 10.58
N SER A 109 1.04 -3.34 11.23
CA SER A 109 1.43 -3.65 12.61
C SER A 109 2.93 -3.92 12.78
N ALA A 110 3.54 -4.62 11.81
CA ALA A 110 4.99 -4.88 11.82
C ALA A 110 5.80 -3.59 11.63
N ARG A 111 5.35 -2.70 10.73
CA ARG A 111 6.01 -1.40 10.51
C ARG A 111 5.89 -0.49 11.73
N LEU A 112 4.72 -0.47 12.39
CA LEU A 112 4.53 0.28 13.63
C LEU A 112 5.41 -0.25 14.75
N ALA A 113 5.49 -1.57 14.92
CA ALA A 113 6.38 -2.18 15.92
C ALA A 113 7.85 -1.85 15.65
N ALA A 114 8.28 -1.90 14.39
CA ALA A 114 9.65 -1.54 14.00
C ALA A 114 9.95 -0.05 14.23
N LEU A 115 8.99 0.84 13.93
CA LEU A 115 9.12 2.28 14.17
C LEU A 115 9.19 2.58 15.67
N THR A 116 8.28 2.01 16.46
CA THR A 116 8.25 2.19 17.93
C THR A 116 9.47 1.61 18.59
N GLY A 117 9.96 0.47 18.10
CA GLY A 117 11.20 -0.15 18.60
C GLY A 117 12.48 0.54 18.14
N GLY A 118 12.41 1.59 17.31
CA GLY A 118 13.57 2.35 16.83
C GLY A 118 14.47 1.60 15.85
N SER A 119 14.01 0.48 15.27
CA SER A 119 14.79 -0.30 14.29
C SER A 119 14.72 0.27 12.87
N ILE A 120 13.81 1.21 12.64
CA ILE A 120 13.66 1.97 11.39
C ILE A 120 13.47 3.46 11.72
N ASP A 121 13.82 4.32 10.77
CA ASP A 121 13.73 5.77 10.94
C ASP A 121 12.35 6.30 10.61
N CYS A 122 11.71 5.80 9.54
CA CYS A 122 10.38 6.20 9.07
C CYS A 122 9.57 5.00 8.59
N ALA A 123 8.26 5.14 8.56
CA ALA A 123 7.32 4.17 8.00
C ALA A 123 6.19 4.84 7.23
N ILE A 124 5.65 4.15 6.24
CA ILE A 124 4.38 4.51 5.62
C ILE A 124 3.26 3.95 6.51
N VAL A 125 2.38 4.82 6.98
CA VAL A 125 1.30 4.52 7.94
C VAL A 125 -0.02 5.07 7.42
N ASP A 126 -1.13 4.37 7.65
CA ASP A 126 -2.47 4.88 7.31
C ASP A 126 -2.77 6.15 8.12
N SER A 127 -3.24 7.21 7.46
CA SER A 127 -3.51 8.51 8.08
C SER A 127 -4.58 8.47 9.19
N LYS A 128 -5.35 7.39 9.30
CA LYS A 128 -6.25 7.18 10.43
C LYS A 128 -5.53 7.08 11.78
N LEU A 129 -4.24 6.73 11.76
CA LEU A 129 -3.40 6.63 12.95
C LEU A 129 -2.58 7.89 13.23
N GLU A 130 -2.76 8.95 12.46
CA GLU A 130 -1.98 10.19 12.56
C GLU A 130 -1.94 10.75 13.99
N GLU A 131 -3.12 10.88 14.62
CA GLU A 131 -3.23 11.43 15.98
C GLU A 131 -2.59 10.51 17.03
N GLU A 132 -2.72 9.19 16.85
CA GLU A 132 -2.05 8.22 17.71
C GLU A 132 -0.52 8.32 17.59
N MET A 133 0.00 8.42 16.37
CA MET A 133 1.44 8.56 16.13
C MET A 133 1.99 9.86 16.72
N LYS A 134 1.29 10.97 16.57
CA LYS A 134 1.65 12.24 17.19
C LYS A 134 1.67 12.15 18.73
N ALA A 135 0.66 11.50 19.31
CA ALA A 135 0.58 11.32 20.77
C ALA A 135 1.74 10.47 21.31
N GLN A 136 2.26 9.53 20.52
CA GLN A 136 3.43 8.74 20.83
C GLN A 136 4.76 9.48 20.57
N GLY A 137 4.72 10.72 20.08
CA GLY A 137 5.89 11.56 19.86
C GLY A 137 6.56 11.40 18.48
N PHE A 138 5.92 10.68 17.56
CA PHE A 138 6.40 10.59 16.18
C PHE A 138 6.08 11.84 15.38
N ASN A 139 6.86 12.09 14.34
CA ASN A 139 6.68 13.23 13.45
C ASN A 139 6.00 12.79 12.14
N ILE A 140 4.93 13.47 11.75
CA ILE A 140 4.28 13.27 10.45
C ILE A 140 4.97 14.20 9.45
N LEU A 141 5.86 13.65 8.64
CA LEU A 141 6.67 14.46 7.75
C LEU A 141 5.97 14.77 6.42
N VAL A 142 5.17 13.83 5.90
CA VAL A 142 4.37 14.02 4.69
C VAL A 142 2.99 13.42 4.90
N GLN A 143 1.96 14.19 4.58
CA GLN A 143 0.57 13.78 4.52
C GLN A 143 0.14 13.70 3.06
N LEU A 144 0.10 12.49 2.47
CA LEU A 144 -0.23 12.34 1.05
C LEU A 144 -1.67 12.70 0.71
N LYS A 145 -2.59 12.55 1.67
CA LYS A 145 -3.99 12.94 1.51
C LYS A 145 -4.14 14.42 1.16
N THR A 146 -3.34 15.29 1.77
CA THR A 146 -3.39 16.75 1.54
C THR A 146 -2.63 17.16 0.27
N ALA A 147 -1.78 16.30 -0.27
CA ALA A 147 -1.06 16.56 -1.50
C ALA A 147 -1.94 16.48 -2.76
N GLY A 148 -3.22 16.06 -2.62
CA GLY A 148 -4.19 16.01 -3.73
C GLY A 148 -3.78 15.04 -4.86
N ILE A 149 -2.99 14.02 -4.55
CA ILE A 149 -2.52 13.05 -5.53
C ILE A 149 -3.65 12.06 -5.82
N GLU A 150 -4.21 12.15 -7.02
CA GLU A 150 -5.13 11.13 -7.51
C GLU A 150 -4.36 9.83 -7.74
N TYR A 151 -4.74 8.80 -6.99
CA TYR A 151 -4.11 7.50 -7.04
C TYR A 151 -5.14 6.43 -6.70
N GLY A 152 -5.32 5.47 -7.57
CA GLY A 152 -6.14 4.30 -7.27
C GLY A 152 -5.52 3.50 -6.10
N ARG A 153 -5.83 3.89 -4.86
CA ARG A 153 -5.22 3.31 -3.67
C ARG A 153 -5.58 1.86 -3.47
N SER A 154 -6.85 1.54 -3.68
CA SER A 154 -7.36 0.18 -3.50
C SER A 154 -8.42 -0.13 -4.55
N GLY A 155 -8.37 -1.36 -5.04
CA GLY A 155 -9.32 -1.86 -6.02
C GLY A 155 -9.52 -3.36 -5.91
N MET A 156 -10.66 -3.81 -6.39
CA MET A 156 -11.00 -5.21 -6.56
C MET A 156 -10.49 -5.71 -7.91
N GLY A 157 -9.91 -6.88 -7.93
CA GLY A 157 -9.48 -7.51 -9.17
C GLY A 157 -9.23 -9.00 -9.04
N ALA A 158 -8.96 -9.62 -10.19
CA ALA A 158 -8.70 -11.04 -10.33
C ALA A 158 -7.73 -11.30 -11.50
N LEU A 159 -7.30 -12.54 -11.68
CA LEU A 159 -6.53 -12.93 -12.86
C LEU A 159 -7.38 -12.79 -14.13
N GLU A 160 -6.76 -12.39 -15.22
CA GLU A 160 -7.45 -12.20 -16.51
C GLU A 160 -8.12 -13.49 -16.99
N GLU A 161 -7.46 -14.63 -16.82
CA GLU A 161 -8.00 -15.95 -17.15
C GLU A 161 -9.25 -16.27 -16.32
N TRP A 162 -9.21 -16.00 -15.01
CA TRP A 162 -10.36 -16.22 -14.14
C TRP A 162 -11.54 -15.32 -14.51
N LEU A 163 -11.31 -14.06 -14.84
CA LEU A 163 -12.34 -13.11 -15.27
C LEU A 163 -13.01 -13.58 -16.56
N ALA A 164 -12.24 -14.09 -17.51
CA ALA A 164 -12.78 -14.63 -18.77
C ALA A 164 -13.66 -15.86 -18.55
N ALA A 165 -13.29 -16.72 -17.60
CA ALA A 165 -14.05 -17.94 -17.26
C ALA A 165 -15.28 -17.65 -16.37
N ASN A 166 -15.28 -16.56 -15.57
CA ASN A 166 -16.28 -16.29 -14.55
C ASN A 166 -16.88 -14.87 -14.62
N PRO A 167 -17.35 -14.38 -15.81
CA PRO A 167 -17.75 -12.97 -15.95
C PRO A 167 -18.95 -12.60 -15.07
N ASN A 168 -19.92 -13.50 -14.91
CA ASN A 168 -21.09 -13.24 -14.09
C ASN A 168 -20.76 -13.17 -12.59
N THR A 169 -19.87 -14.05 -12.12
CA THR A 169 -19.39 -14.03 -10.72
C THR A 169 -18.63 -12.75 -10.44
N ALA A 170 -17.78 -12.28 -11.37
CA ALA A 170 -17.07 -11.03 -11.26
C ALA A 170 -18.02 -9.82 -11.16
N LEU A 171 -19.07 -9.79 -11.97
CA LEU A 171 -20.10 -8.72 -11.94
C LEU A 171 -20.86 -8.71 -10.59
N VAL A 172 -21.27 -9.88 -10.10
CA VAL A 172 -21.96 -9.98 -8.80
C VAL A 172 -21.05 -9.53 -7.65
N ALA A 173 -19.78 -9.96 -7.66
CA ALA A 173 -18.82 -9.53 -6.65
C ALA A 173 -18.58 -8.03 -6.70
N LEU A 174 -18.46 -7.44 -7.89
CA LEU A 174 -18.29 -6.00 -8.07
C LEU A 174 -19.51 -5.22 -7.56
N ALA A 175 -20.73 -5.66 -7.92
CA ALA A 175 -21.96 -5.05 -7.42
C ALA A 175 -22.05 -5.08 -5.90
N ALA A 176 -21.76 -6.22 -5.28
CA ALA A 176 -21.76 -6.35 -3.83
C ALA A 176 -20.70 -5.45 -3.17
N ALA A 177 -19.53 -5.26 -3.81
CA ALA A 177 -18.49 -4.37 -3.30
C ALA A 177 -18.84 -2.87 -3.42
N LEU A 178 -19.75 -2.50 -4.32
CA LEU A 178 -20.23 -1.11 -4.48
C LEU A 178 -21.37 -0.76 -3.53
N GLU A 179 -22.06 -1.79 -2.99
CA GLU A 179 -23.18 -1.61 -2.06
C GLU A 179 -22.72 -1.64 -0.57
N ALA A 180 -21.48 -2.06 -0.28
CA ALA A 180 -20.90 -2.18 1.06
C ALA A 180 -20.24 -0.88 1.53
#